data_ffd9472575bb4419c248c20606069376
#
_entry.id   ffd9472575bb4419c248c20606069376
#
_cell.length_a   1.000
_cell.length_b   1.000
_cell.length_c   1.000
_cell.angle_alpha   90.00
_cell.angle_beta   90.00
_cell.angle_gamma   90.00
#
_symmetry.space_group_name_H-M   'P 1'
#
loop_
_entity.id
_entity.type
_entity.pdbx_description
1 polymer ?
#
loop_
_entity_poly.entity_id
_entity_poly.type
_entity_poly.pdbx_seq_one_letter_code
_entity_poly.pdbx_strand_id
1 'polypeptide(L)'
;MNIKYYYFIDEFKKNEIEKLSTKISLIYRNYDKKKDFNEIKKLVLYCKNNRRKVYISNNLKAAIKYNFDGLYIPSFNKNLCFRNILKSNLEILGSAHNVMELKIKEKQGCSTI
;
A
#
# COMPACT_ATOMS: atom_id res chain seq x y z
N MET A 1 9.47 -21.07 -2.63
CA MET A 1 9.38 -19.67 -3.06
C MET A 1 8.04 -19.10 -2.60
N ASN A 2 8.07 -18.01 -1.83
CA ASN A 2 6.85 -17.37 -1.35
C ASN A 2 6.38 -16.35 -2.38
N ILE A 3 5.28 -16.64 -3.04
CA ILE A 3 4.65 -15.69 -3.96
C ILE A 3 3.70 -14.81 -3.17
N LYS A 4 3.85 -13.49 -3.33
CA LYS A 4 2.98 -12.51 -2.70
C LYS A 4 2.00 -11.98 -3.74
N TYR A 5 0.73 -11.89 -3.37
CA TYR A 5 -0.33 -11.40 -4.23
C TYR A 5 -0.89 -10.11 -3.69
N TYR A 6 -1.13 -9.15 -4.58
CA TYR A 6 -1.67 -7.84 -4.25
C TYR A 6 -2.86 -7.53 -5.14
N TYR A 7 -3.87 -6.91 -4.57
CA TYR A 7 -5.07 -6.52 -5.29
C TYR A 7 -5.37 -5.06 -5.03
N PHE A 8 -5.52 -4.27 -6.10
CA PHE A 8 -5.84 -2.86 -5.99
C PHE A 8 -7.33 -2.65 -5.77
N ILE A 9 -7.68 -1.80 -4.81
CA ILE A 9 -9.05 -1.39 -4.56
C ILE A 9 -9.12 0.13 -4.50
N ASP A 10 -10.23 0.70 -4.94
CA ASP A 10 -10.50 2.14 -4.87
C ASP A 10 -11.61 2.48 -3.87
N GLU A 11 -12.30 1.48 -3.37
CA GLU A 11 -13.36 1.59 -2.37
C GLU A 11 -13.31 0.41 -1.41
N PHE A 12 -13.85 0.61 -0.22
CA PHE A 12 -14.02 -0.49 0.72
C PHE A 12 -15.36 -1.20 0.46
N LYS A 13 -15.28 -2.34 -0.22
CA LYS A 13 -16.42 -3.22 -0.47
C LYS A 13 -16.19 -4.57 0.22
N LYS A 14 -16.70 -4.67 1.43
CA LYS A 14 -16.49 -5.85 2.27
C LYS A 14 -16.84 -7.16 1.57
N ASN A 15 -17.98 -7.20 0.86
CA ASN A 15 -18.43 -8.40 0.18
C ASN A 15 -17.45 -8.89 -0.90
N GLU A 16 -16.81 -7.96 -1.59
CA GLU A 16 -15.82 -8.31 -2.63
C GLU A 16 -14.51 -8.81 -1.99
N ILE A 17 -14.09 -8.17 -0.91
CA ILE A 17 -12.85 -8.55 -0.23
C ILE A 17 -12.97 -9.93 0.41
N GLU A 18 -14.12 -10.26 0.99
CA GLU A 18 -14.37 -11.55 1.62
C GLU A 18 -14.19 -12.74 0.66
N LYS A 19 -14.42 -12.52 -0.63
CA LYS A 19 -14.28 -13.56 -1.66
C LYS A 19 -12.82 -13.85 -2.01
N LEU A 20 -11.89 -12.97 -1.63
CA LEU A 20 -10.47 -13.13 -1.91
C LEU A 20 -9.80 -13.96 -0.82
N SER A 21 -8.82 -14.79 -1.23
CA SER A 21 -7.97 -15.49 -0.26
C SER A 21 -7.35 -14.49 0.72
N THR A 22 -7.22 -14.87 2.00
CA THR A 22 -6.59 -14.04 3.01
C THR A 22 -5.10 -13.81 2.75
N LYS A 23 -4.50 -14.61 1.85
CA LYS A 23 -3.12 -14.42 1.42
C LYS A 23 -2.94 -13.24 0.46
N ILE A 24 -4.04 -12.73 -0.09
CA ILE A 24 -4.00 -11.57 -0.99
C ILE A 24 -4.01 -10.30 -0.15
N SER A 25 -2.97 -9.48 -0.31
CA SER A 25 -2.87 -8.17 0.34
C SER A 25 -3.58 -7.12 -0.52
N LEU A 26 -4.13 -6.10 0.12
CA LEU A 26 -4.84 -5.04 -0.57
C LEU A 26 -3.98 -3.79 -0.68
N ILE A 27 -4.10 -3.11 -1.83
CA ILE A 27 -3.52 -1.77 -2.02
C ILE A 27 -4.66 -0.81 -2.29
N TYR A 28 -4.91 0.10 -1.36
CA TYR A 28 -5.93 1.13 -1.49
C TYR A 28 -5.40 2.26 -2.36
N ARG A 29 -6.02 2.47 -3.51
CA ARG A 29 -5.60 3.46 -4.49
C ARG A 29 -6.80 4.30 -4.90
N ASN A 30 -6.95 5.45 -4.28
CA ASN A 30 -8.04 6.38 -4.55
C ASN A 30 -7.48 7.79 -4.68
N TYR A 31 -7.18 8.20 -5.91
CA TYR A 31 -6.59 9.52 -6.18
C TYR A 31 -7.64 10.61 -6.45
N ASP A 32 -8.82 10.23 -6.90
CA ASP A 32 -9.80 11.15 -7.48
C ASP A 32 -10.94 11.54 -6.55
N LYS A 33 -11.18 10.77 -5.49
CA LYS A 33 -12.26 11.04 -4.56
C LYS A 33 -11.81 11.90 -3.40
N LYS A 34 -12.72 12.73 -2.88
CA LYS A 34 -12.50 13.37 -1.59
C LYS A 34 -12.14 12.31 -0.57
N LYS A 35 -11.08 12.58 0.18
CA LYS A 35 -10.58 11.65 1.19
C LYS A 35 -11.69 11.32 2.18
N ASP A 36 -12.19 10.10 2.12
CA ASP A 36 -13.14 9.59 3.11
C ASP A 36 -12.37 8.87 4.21
N PHE A 37 -12.05 9.59 5.26
CA PHE A 37 -11.28 9.05 6.38
C PHE A 37 -12.03 7.97 7.14
N ASN A 38 -13.35 8.02 7.15
CA ASN A 38 -14.16 6.97 7.79
C ASN A 38 -14.06 5.65 7.03
N GLU A 39 -14.08 5.71 5.71
CA GLU A 39 -13.87 4.53 4.86
C GLU A 39 -12.49 3.92 5.10
N ILE A 40 -11.45 4.76 5.14
CA ILE A 40 -10.07 4.31 5.38
C ILE A 40 -9.97 3.62 6.75
N LYS A 41 -10.54 4.21 7.80
CA LYS A 41 -10.54 3.60 9.13
C LYS A 41 -11.23 2.25 9.15
N LYS A 42 -12.38 2.15 8.51
CA LYS A 42 -13.14 0.90 8.42
C LYS A 42 -12.37 -0.17 7.67
N LEU A 43 -11.73 0.21 6.56
CA LEU A 43 -10.91 -0.70 5.77
C LEU A 43 -9.75 -1.27 6.59
N VAL A 44 -8.98 -0.41 7.23
CA VAL A 44 -7.82 -0.84 8.01
C VAL A 44 -8.25 -1.73 9.17
N LEU A 45 -9.30 -1.35 9.89
CA LEU A 45 -9.81 -2.15 11.00
C LEU A 45 -10.28 -3.53 10.53
N TYR A 46 -11.02 -3.57 9.43
CA TYR A 46 -11.49 -4.83 8.84
C TYR A 46 -10.31 -5.73 8.48
N CYS A 47 -9.30 -5.19 7.82
CA CYS A 47 -8.13 -5.97 7.42
C CYS A 47 -7.36 -6.50 8.63
N LYS A 48 -7.17 -5.69 9.67
CA LYS A 48 -6.50 -6.13 10.90
C LYS A 48 -7.26 -7.24 11.60
N ASN A 49 -8.58 -7.12 11.67
CA ASN A 49 -9.41 -8.14 12.32
C ASN A 49 -9.40 -9.47 11.54
N ASN A 50 -9.13 -9.43 10.26
CA ASN A 50 -9.10 -10.61 9.40
C ASN A 50 -7.67 -11.05 9.04
N ARG A 51 -6.66 -10.47 9.66
CA ARG A 51 -5.24 -10.76 9.43
C ARG A 51 -4.84 -10.59 7.97
N ARG A 52 -5.42 -9.61 7.30
CA ARG A 52 -5.10 -9.26 5.92
C ARG A 52 -4.25 -8.01 5.91
N LYS A 53 -3.14 -8.03 5.17
CA LYS A 53 -2.31 -6.85 5.02
C LYS A 53 -2.95 -5.85 4.08
N VAL A 54 -2.84 -4.57 4.41
CA VAL A 54 -3.39 -3.47 3.61
C VAL A 54 -2.38 -2.34 3.50
N TYR A 55 -2.22 -1.85 2.28
CA TYR A 55 -1.29 -0.78 1.91
C TYR A 55 -2.07 0.38 1.32
N ILE A 56 -1.54 1.58 1.43
CA ILE A 56 -2.13 2.75 0.77
C ILE A 56 -1.16 3.27 -0.30
N SER A 57 -1.73 3.68 -1.42
CA SER A 57 -0.94 4.19 -2.54
C SER A 57 -0.62 5.67 -2.35
N ASN A 58 0.66 6.00 -2.42
CA ASN A 58 1.18 7.36 -2.56
C ASN A 58 0.72 8.36 -1.49
N ASN A 59 0.42 7.90 -0.28
CA ASN A 59 -0.02 8.77 0.81
C ASN A 59 0.62 8.34 2.14
N LEU A 60 1.82 8.86 2.38
CA LEU A 60 2.60 8.53 3.57
C LEU A 60 1.90 8.96 4.87
N LYS A 61 1.30 10.14 4.88
CA LYS A 61 0.61 10.64 6.08
C LYS A 61 -0.52 9.71 6.51
N ALA A 62 -1.32 9.25 5.55
CA ALA A 62 -2.40 8.31 5.83
C ALA A 62 -1.87 6.95 6.25
N ALA A 63 -0.78 6.48 5.63
CA ALA A 63 -0.17 5.21 5.98
C ALA A 63 0.22 5.18 7.47
N ILE A 64 0.81 6.24 7.96
CA ILE A 64 1.22 6.37 9.36
C ILE A 64 0.01 6.61 10.27
N LYS A 65 -0.85 7.56 9.91
CA LYS A 65 -1.97 7.99 10.75
C LYS A 65 -2.99 6.87 11.01
N TYR A 66 -3.28 6.07 9.99
CA TYR A 66 -4.30 5.01 10.08
C TYR A 66 -3.72 3.61 10.25
N ASN A 67 -2.41 3.51 10.47
CA ASN A 67 -1.72 2.24 10.74
C ASN A 67 -1.87 1.21 9.61
N PHE A 68 -1.70 1.63 8.37
CA PHE A 68 -1.54 0.69 7.27
C PHE A 68 -0.31 -0.17 7.49
N ASP A 69 -0.29 -1.36 6.90
CA ASP A 69 0.91 -2.20 6.95
C ASP A 69 2.05 -1.62 6.15
N GLY A 70 1.74 -0.79 5.16
CA GLY A 70 2.78 -0.15 4.39
C GLY A 70 2.28 0.87 3.39
N LEU A 71 3.23 1.34 2.58
CA LEU A 71 3.03 2.34 1.54
C LEU A 71 3.38 1.74 0.18
N TYR A 72 2.51 1.98 -0.80
CA TYR A 72 2.81 1.67 -2.20
C TYR A 72 3.23 2.95 -2.91
N ILE A 73 4.40 2.93 -3.55
CA ILE A 73 4.94 4.05 -4.32
C ILE A 73 4.79 3.73 -5.81
N PRO A 74 3.88 4.41 -6.53
CA PRO A 74 3.70 4.18 -7.96
C PRO A 74 4.95 4.60 -8.76
N SER A 75 5.07 4.06 -9.98
CA SER A 75 6.24 4.30 -10.82
C SER A 75 6.47 5.78 -11.14
N PHE A 76 5.40 6.56 -11.22
CA PHE A 76 5.50 7.99 -11.52
C PHE A 76 6.07 8.82 -10.37
N ASN A 77 6.04 8.32 -9.13
CA ASN A 77 6.60 9.04 -7.98
C ASN A 77 8.07 8.72 -7.83
N LYS A 78 8.93 9.71 -8.09
CA LYS A 78 10.39 9.59 -8.04
C LYS A 78 11.01 10.25 -6.82
N ASN A 79 10.20 10.67 -5.85
CA ASN A 79 10.65 11.39 -4.67
C ASN A 79 11.46 10.47 -3.74
N LEU A 80 12.64 10.92 -3.32
CA LEU A 80 13.54 10.14 -2.48
C LEU A 80 13.33 10.37 -0.97
N CYS A 81 12.35 11.20 -0.57
CA CYS A 81 12.10 11.50 0.83
C CYS A 81 11.67 10.28 1.66
N PHE A 82 11.31 9.18 1.00
CA PHE A 82 10.88 7.95 1.67
C PHE A 82 12.04 7.17 2.31
N ARG A 83 13.28 7.55 2.05
CA ARG A 83 14.47 6.88 2.62
C ARG A 83 14.45 6.80 4.14
N ASN A 84 13.93 7.83 4.80
CA ASN A 84 13.94 7.92 6.26
C ASN A 84 12.82 7.10 6.92
N ILE A 85 11.93 6.51 6.13
CA ILE A 85 10.82 5.69 6.62
C ILE A 85 11.30 4.32 7.12
N LEU A 86 12.53 3.92 6.79
CA LEU A 86 13.10 2.64 7.22
C LEU A 86 13.13 2.46 8.74
N LYS A 87 12.94 3.54 9.51
CA LYS A 87 12.84 3.48 10.97
C LYS A 87 11.44 3.18 11.48
N SER A 88 10.43 3.19 10.61
CA SER A 88 9.06 2.83 10.96
C SER A 88 8.80 1.37 10.54
N ASN A 89 7.79 0.74 11.13
CA ASN A 89 7.42 -0.63 10.78
C ASN A 89 6.63 -0.73 9.47
N LEU A 90 6.71 0.30 8.63
CA LEU A 90 6.02 0.31 7.34
C LEU A 90 6.80 -0.47 6.27
N GLU A 91 6.12 -1.38 5.61
CA GLU A 91 6.65 -2.01 4.41
C GLU A 91 6.51 -1.02 3.24
N ILE A 92 7.51 -0.97 2.37
CA ILE A 92 7.48 -0.09 1.21
C ILE A 92 7.41 -0.95 -0.05
N LEU A 93 6.32 -0.79 -0.79
CA LEU A 93 6.12 -1.43 -2.08
C LEU A 93 6.31 -0.40 -3.19
N GLY A 94 6.70 -0.85 -4.36
CA GLY A 94 6.83 0.05 -5.50
C GLY A 94 6.59 -0.66 -6.81
N SER A 95 6.36 0.12 -7.88
CA SER A 95 6.28 -0.40 -9.23
C SER A 95 7.26 0.30 -10.14
N ALA A 96 7.75 -0.42 -11.15
CA ALA A 96 8.69 0.08 -12.12
C ALA A 96 8.42 -0.60 -13.47
N HIS A 97 8.55 0.17 -14.56
CA HIS A 97 8.32 -0.32 -15.92
C HIS A 97 9.60 -0.46 -16.73
N ASN A 98 10.74 -0.02 -16.18
CA ASN A 98 12.05 -0.13 -16.83
C ASN A 98 13.15 -0.10 -15.77
N VAL A 99 14.41 -0.34 -16.22
CA VAL A 99 15.56 -0.42 -15.32
C VAL A 99 15.81 0.90 -14.58
N MET A 100 15.58 2.03 -15.23
CA MET A 100 15.79 3.34 -14.60
C MET A 100 14.81 3.55 -13.43
N GLU A 101 13.55 3.22 -13.63
CA GLU A 101 12.53 3.28 -12.58
C GLU A 101 12.81 2.29 -11.46
N LEU A 102 13.31 1.10 -11.81
CA LEU A 102 13.71 0.10 -10.82
C LEU A 102 14.77 0.65 -9.88
N LYS A 103 15.81 1.30 -10.42
CA LYS A 103 16.86 1.92 -9.61
C LYS A 103 16.32 3.01 -8.69
N ILE A 104 15.36 3.80 -9.18
CA ILE A 104 14.71 4.82 -8.34
C ILE A 104 13.95 4.18 -7.19
N LYS A 105 13.21 3.10 -7.45
CA LYS A 105 12.47 2.39 -6.40
C LYS A 105 13.38 1.79 -5.35
N GLU A 106 14.52 1.26 -5.76
CA GLU A 106 15.54 0.78 -4.82
C GLU A 106 16.04 1.92 -3.91
N LYS A 107 16.30 3.09 -4.49
CA LYS A 107 16.70 4.28 -3.73
C LYS A 107 15.61 4.80 -2.81
N GLN A 108 14.35 4.62 -3.17
CA GLN A 108 13.22 4.98 -2.33
C GLN A 108 13.04 4.04 -1.13
N GLY A 109 13.76 2.92 -1.13
CA GLY A 109 13.72 1.97 -0.04
C GLY A 109 12.63 0.91 -0.16
N CYS A 110 12.16 0.64 -1.39
CA CYS A 110 11.15 -0.38 -1.60
C CYS A 110 11.71 -1.76 -1.27
N SER A 111 10.98 -2.50 -0.44
CA SER A 111 11.30 -3.89 -0.11
C SER A 111 10.75 -4.85 -1.18
N THR A 112 9.75 -4.40 -1.92
CA THR A 112 9.12 -5.16 -3.00
C THR A 112 8.85 -4.21 -4.17
N ILE A 113 9.23 -4.61 -5.35
CA ILE A 113 9.05 -3.80 -6.57
C ILE A 113 8.33 -4.61 -7.64
#